data_1cb00ab3098e8e7226aa2f0231e849ee
#
_entry.id   1cb00ab3098e8e7226aa2f0231e849ee
#
_cell.length_a   1.000
_cell.length_b   1.000
_cell.length_c   1.000
_cell.angle_alpha   90.00
_cell.angle_beta   90.00
_cell.angle_gamma   90.00
#
_symmetry.space_group_name_H-M   'P 1'
#
loop_
_entity.id
_entity.type
_entity.pdbx_description
1 polymer ?
#
loop_
_entity_poly.entity_id
_entity_poly.type
_entity_poly.pdbx_seq_one_letter_code
_entity_poly.pdbx_strand_id
1 'polypeptide(L)'
;MKTFWIGTAILCAALIGLPRPAHAQSAQALPIPGVEAAIDFPGENEVPDVNMVYKVAFDIGKASPKIDELNPGLQKIAEYYNTLAKHGVPADHRKFVVVFHQKGAEFALINAVYKARNDGHDNPNIALIQSMQKAGVDFRVCGQGVLAMKVEQSAILPGVQVDLWAMVTLMNFSMKGYTRVSMG
;
A
#
# COMPACT_ATOMS: atom_id res chain seq x y z
N MET A 1 17.99 12.03 -82.80
CA MET A 1 17.17 12.22 -81.55
C MET A 1 17.64 11.22 -80.51
N LYS A 2 18.36 11.68 -79.49
CA LYS A 2 18.91 10.83 -78.42
C LYS A 2 18.07 11.09 -77.14
N THR A 3 17.30 10.06 -76.68
CA THR A 3 16.48 10.13 -75.48
C THR A 3 17.32 9.75 -74.27
N PHE A 4 17.47 10.72 -73.35
CA PHE A 4 18.10 10.48 -72.03
C PHE A 4 17.05 9.96 -71.04
N TRP A 5 17.32 8.79 -70.41
CA TRP A 5 16.57 8.25 -69.28
C TRP A 5 17.27 8.72 -68.04
N ILE A 6 16.54 9.44 -67.16
CA ILE A 6 16.98 9.82 -65.81
C ILE A 6 16.40 8.79 -64.84
N GLY A 7 17.26 7.93 -64.32
CA GLY A 7 16.88 6.96 -63.27
C GLY A 7 16.85 7.66 -61.92
N THR A 8 15.68 7.68 -61.29
CA THR A 8 15.48 8.18 -59.92
C THR A 8 15.87 7.08 -58.95
N ALA A 9 16.99 7.25 -58.22
CA ALA A 9 17.40 6.36 -57.14
C ALA A 9 16.57 6.70 -55.88
N ILE A 10 15.76 5.76 -55.43
CA ILE A 10 15.04 5.86 -54.14
C ILE A 10 16.01 5.42 -53.06
N LEU A 11 16.43 6.37 -52.22
CA LEU A 11 17.26 6.12 -51.04
C LEU A 11 16.35 5.66 -49.88
N CYS A 12 16.29 4.35 -49.61
CA CYS A 12 15.64 3.82 -48.38
C CYS A 12 16.52 4.13 -47.18
N ALA A 13 16.17 5.15 -46.41
CA ALA A 13 16.77 5.38 -45.09
C ALA A 13 16.24 4.35 -44.08
N ALA A 14 17.07 3.38 -43.73
CA ALA A 14 16.81 2.47 -42.64
C ALA A 14 16.89 3.24 -41.31
N LEU A 15 15.76 3.46 -40.66
CA LEU A 15 15.69 3.95 -39.26
C LEU A 15 16.24 2.87 -38.36
N ILE A 16 17.52 2.93 -38.03
CA ILE A 16 18.13 2.13 -36.96
C ILE A 16 17.57 2.66 -35.66
N GLY A 17 16.61 1.93 -35.07
CA GLY A 17 16.10 2.23 -33.76
C GLY A 17 17.22 2.19 -32.73
N LEU A 18 17.57 3.34 -32.16
CA LEU A 18 18.49 3.41 -31.02
C LEU A 18 17.91 2.62 -29.86
N PRO A 19 18.69 1.74 -29.20
CA PRO A 19 18.22 1.06 -28.00
C PRO A 19 17.87 2.12 -26.96
N ARG A 20 16.63 2.08 -26.46
CA ARG A 20 16.22 2.88 -25.30
C ARG A 20 17.18 2.55 -24.16
N PRO A 21 17.77 3.56 -23.48
CA PRO A 21 18.55 3.27 -22.29
C PRO A 21 17.64 2.57 -21.29
N ALA A 22 18.00 1.33 -20.92
CA ALA A 22 17.42 0.69 -19.76
C ALA A 22 17.67 1.64 -18.58
N HIS A 23 16.61 2.20 -18.01
CA HIS A 23 16.72 2.99 -16.79
C HIS A 23 17.29 2.02 -15.74
N ALA A 24 18.58 2.16 -15.47
CA ALA A 24 19.16 1.58 -14.26
C ALA A 24 18.46 2.28 -13.09
N GLN A 25 17.40 1.66 -12.56
CA GLN A 25 16.79 2.07 -11.32
C GLN A 25 17.86 1.90 -10.25
N SER A 26 18.48 3.01 -9.82
CA SER A 26 19.23 3.04 -8.58
C SER A 26 18.31 2.41 -7.52
N ALA A 27 18.81 1.45 -6.76
CA ALA A 27 18.05 0.78 -5.70
C ALA A 27 17.62 1.83 -4.67
N GLN A 28 16.51 2.51 -4.96
CA GLN A 28 15.93 3.50 -4.07
C GLN A 28 15.37 2.73 -2.87
N ALA A 29 15.80 3.11 -1.66
CA ALA A 29 15.28 2.49 -0.45
C ALA A 29 13.74 2.55 -0.43
N LEU A 30 13.12 1.40 -0.22
CA LEU A 30 11.66 1.30 -0.16
C LEU A 30 11.12 2.12 1.03
N PRO A 31 9.99 2.82 0.87
CA PRO A 31 9.45 3.70 1.91
C PRO A 31 9.03 2.98 3.19
N ILE A 32 8.72 1.68 3.13
CA ILE A 32 8.42 0.86 4.29
C ILE A 32 9.55 -0.17 4.43
N PRO A 33 10.52 0.05 5.36
CA PRO A 33 11.67 -0.84 5.55
C PRO A 33 11.24 -2.23 6.02
N GLY A 34 12.01 -3.25 5.62
CA GLY A 34 11.78 -4.64 6.04
C GLY A 34 10.61 -5.34 5.36
N VAL A 35 9.98 -4.67 4.39
CA VAL A 35 8.94 -5.27 3.56
C VAL A 35 9.37 -5.16 2.09
N GLU A 36 9.41 -6.29 1.41
CA GLU A 36 9.76 -6.33 -0.01
C GLU A 36 8.63 -5.76 -0.88
N ALA A 37 8.99 -5.29 -2.07
CA ALA A 37 8.04 -5.01 -3.14
C ALA A 37 7.78 -6.28 -3.95
N ALA A 38 6.69 -6.34 -4.71
CA ALA A 38 6.43 -7.43 -5.64
C ALA A 38 7.60 -7.58 -6.63
N ILE A 39 7.88 -8.83 -6.99
CA ILE A 39 8.89 -9.17 -7.99
C ILE A 39 8.26 -8.98 -9.37
N ASP A 40 8.97 -8.26 -10.26
CA ASP A 40 8.49 -8.05 -11.61
C ASP A 40 8.48 -9.36 -12.40
N PHE A 41 7.41 -9.60 -13.13
CA PHE A 41 7.32 -10.76 -14.02
C PHE A 41 7.73 -10.34 -15.44
N PRO A 42 8.71 -11.01 -16.07
CA PRO A 42 9.13 -10.65 -17.43
C PRO A 42 7.97 -10.70 -18.43
N GLY A 43 7.65 -9.55 -19.03
CA GLY A 43 6.57 -9.43 -20.02
C GLY A 43 5.18 -9.21 -19.41
N GLU A 44 5.10 -8.72 -18.17
CA GLU A 44 3.82 -8.29 -17.58
C GLU A 44 3.12 -7.24 -18.45
N ASN A 45 1.77 -7.35 -18.53
CA ASN A 45 0.94 -6.40 -19.29
C ASN A 45 0.44 -5.23 -18.45
N GLU A 46 0.34 -5.42 -17.13
CA GLU A 46 -0.18 -4.42 -16.20
C GLU A 46 0.88 -4.08 -15.16
N VAL A 47 1.25 -2.83 -15.10
CA VAL A 47 2.20 -2.27 -14.12
C VAL A 47 1.61 -1.02 -13.49
N PRO A 48 2.11 -0.57 -12.33
CA PRO A 48 1.65 0.68 -11.74
C PRO A 48 1.80 1.87 -12.70
N ASP A 49 0.72 2.64 -12.90
CA ASP A 49 0.75 3.90 -13.64
C ASP A 49 1.18 5.04 -12.72
N VAL A 50 2.31 5.68 -13.02
CA VAL A 50 2.90 6.78 -12.23
C VAL A 50 2.00 8.03 -12.19
N ASN A 51 1.09 8.18 -13.16
CA ASN A 51 0.17 9.31 -13.22
C ASN A 51 -1.14 9.07 -12.45
N MET A 52 -1.41 7.82 -12.09
CA MET A 52 -2.62 7.45 -11.35
C MET A 52 -2.50 7.76 -9.87
N VAL A 53 -3.57 8.31 -9.28
CA VAL A 53 -3.68 8.46 -7.83
C VAL A 53 -4.38 7.23 -7.23
N TYR A 54 -3.64 6.41 -6.53
CA TYR A 54 -4.10 5.17 -5.90
C TYR A 54 -4.77 5.48 -4.55
N LYS A 55 -6.09 5.70 -4.59
CA LYS A 55 -6.92 5.90 -3.39
C LYS A 55 -7.50 4.57 -2.95
N VAL A 56 -6.95 3.98 -1.89
CA VAL A 56 -7.37 2.66 -1.41
C VAL A 56 -7.67 2.68 0.09
N ALA A 57 -8.87 2.20 0.45
CA ALA A 57 -9.30 1.98 1.83
C ALA A 57 -9.29 0.48 2.14
N PHE A 58 -8.32 0.05 2.91
CA PHE A 58 -8.17 -1.34 3.33
C PHE A 58 -8.95 -1.61 4.61
N ASP A 59 -9.66 -2.71 4.61
CA ASP A 59 -10.56 -3.16 5.66
C ASP A 59 -9.96 -4.40 6.33
N ILE A 60 -9.53 -4.27 7.59
CA ILE A 60 -8.94 -5.36 8.38
C ILE A 60 -9.85 -5.69 9.56
N GLY A 61 -10.62 -6.78 9.42
CA GLY A 61 -11.57 -7.25 10.44
C GLY A 61 -11.15 -8.51 11.17
N LYS A 62 -10.23 -9.30 10.61
CA LYS A 62 -9.81 -10.58 11.21
C LYS A 62 -8.55 -10.43 12.06
N ALA A 63 -8.43 -11.33 13.06
CA ALA A 63 -7.21 -11.52 13.83
C ALA A 63 -6.07 -12.07 12.94
N SER A 64 -4.83 -11.97 13.40
CA SER A 64 -3.73 -12.73 12.84
C SER A 64 -3.95 -14.24 13.09
N PRO A 65 -3.41 -15.11 12.24
CA PRO A 65 -3.48 -16.57 12.46
C PRO A 65 -2.89 -17.00 13.80
N LYS A 66 -1.84 -16.32 14.24
CA LYS A 66 -1.24 -16.46 15.57
C LYS A 66 -1.08 -15.08 16.22
N ILE A 67 -1.13 -15.08 17.56
CA ILE A 67 -1.18 -13.87 18.36
C ILE A 67 0.13 -13.07 18.33
N ASP A 68 1.26 -13.75 18.11
CA ASP A 68 2.63 -13.25 18.09
C ASP A 68 3.18 -13.04 16.66
N GLU A 69 2.35 -13.24 15.63
CA GLU A 69 2.72 -13.04 14.24
C GLU A 69 2.12 -11.76 13.65
N LEU A 70 2.88 -11.11 12.76
CA LEU A 70 2.38 -9.98 11.96
C LEU A 70 1.09 -10.35 11.24
N ASN A 71 0.16 -9.41 11.18
CA ASN A 71 -1.05 -9.59 10.39
C ASN A 71 -0.69 -9.66 8.89
N PRO A 72 -1.07 -10.76 8.19
CA PRO A 72 -0.73 -10.94 6.77
C PRO A 72 -1.35 -9.85 5.89
N GLY A 73 -2.52 -9.33 6.25
CA GLY A 73 -3.15 -8.22 5.54
C GLY A 73 -2.32 -6.95 5.62
N LEU A 74 -1.80 -6.60 6.79
CA LEU A 74 -0.89 -5.45 6.94
C LEU A 74 0.40 -5.62 6.12
N GLN A 75 1.00 -6.81 6.13
CA GLN A 75 2.18 -7.10 5.31
C GLN A 75 1.87 -6.91 3.82
N LYS A 76 0.74 -7.42 3.36
CA LYS A 76 0.34 -7.30 1.94
C LYS A 76 0.06 -5.85 1.54
N ILE A 77 -0.52 -5.03 2.42
CA ILE A 77 -0.72 -3.60 2.17
C ILE A 77 0.63 -2.88 2.06
N ALA A 78 1.57 -3.18 2.95
CA ALA A 78 2.90 -2.60 2.93
C ALA A 78 3.69 -3.02 1.68
N GLU A 79 3.61 -4.28 1.26
CA GLU A 79 4.18 -4.80 0.01
C GLU A 79 3.60 -4.05 -1.20
N TYR A 80 2.29 -3.84 -1.24
CA TYR A 80 1.64 -3.10 -2.32
C TYR A 80 2.09 -1.64 -2.34
N TYR A 81 2.17 -0.97 -1.19
CA TYR A 81 2.67 0.40 -1.08
C TYR A 81 4.11 0.53 -1.60
N ASN A 82 4.98 -0.42 -1.23
CA ASN A 82 6.36 -0.48 -1.70
C ASN A 82 6.46 -0.81 -3.20
N THR A 83 5.56 -1.65 -3.72
CA THR A 83 5.48 -1.96 -5.15
C THR A 83 5.16 -0.72 -5.97
N LEU A 84 4.18 0.08 -5.55
CA LEU A 84 3.87 1.36 -6.21
C LEU A 84 5.09 2.30 -6.19
N ALA A 85 5.79 2.39 -5.06
CA ALA A 85 7.00 3.20 -4.93
C ALA A 85 8.14 2.72 -5.83
N LYS A 86 8.38 1.41 -5.88
CA LYS A 86 9.36 0.76 -6.75
C LYS A 86 9.15 1.13 -8.22
N HIS A 87 7.89 1.20 -8.65
CA HIS A 87 7.50 1.57 -10.02
C HIS A 87 7.38 3.09 -10.23
N GLY A 88 7.85 3.91 -9.28
CA GLY A 88 7.94 5.36 -9.45
C GLY A 88 6.64 6.14 -9.17
N VAL A 89 5.59 5.51 -8.64
CA VAL A 89 4.38 6.23 -8.24
C VAL A 89 4.73 7.23 -7.12
N PRO A 90 4.45 8.54 -7.25
CA PRO A 90 4.79 9.54 -6.26
C PRO A 90 4.14 9.28 -4.89
N ALA A 91 4.74 9.75 -3.80
CA ALA A 91 4.21 9.55 -2.44
C ALA A 91 2.81 10.17 -2.26
N ASP A 92 2.58 11.33 -2.85
CA ASP A 92 1.29 12.02 -2.84
C ASP A 92 0.22 11.37 -3.73
N HIS A 93 0.60 10.43 -4.59
CA HIS A 93 -0.32 9.59 -5.36
C HIS A 93 -0.70 8.28 -4.64
N ARG A 94 -0.02 7.91 -3.55
CA ARG A 94 -0.28 6.69 -2.76
C ARG A 94 -1.16 7.00 -1.54
N LYS A 95 -2.46 7.18 -1.74
CA LYS A 95 -3.45 7.57 -0.73
C LYS A 95 -4.06 6.33 -0.09
N PHE A 96 -3.37 5.74 0.88
CA PHE A 96 -3.81 4.53 1.58
C PHE A 96 -4.42 4.87 2.94
N VAL A 97 -5.53 4.22 3.23
CA VAL A 97 -6.20 4.23 4.53
C VAL A 97 -6.39 2.79 5.00
N VAL A 98 -6.03 2.49 6.23
CA VAL A 98 -6.25 1.18 6.86
C VAL A 98 -7.26 1.34 7.97
N VAL A 99 -8.34 0.57 7.93
CA VAL A 99 -9.43 0.61 8.91
C VAL A 99 -9.47 -0.70 9.69
N PHE A 100 -9.07 -0.64 10.96
CA PHE A 100 -9.16 -1.76 11.88
C PHE A 100 -10.55 -1.85 12.50
N HIS A 101 -11.17 -3.03 12.49
CA HIS A 101 -12.44 -3.28 13.17
C HIS A 101 -12.58 -4.72 13.64
N GLN A 102 -13.64 -5.03 14.36
CA GLN A 102 -13.84 -6.38 14.92
C GLN A 102 -12.57 -6.89 15.64
N LYS A 103 -12.08 -8.09 15.31
CA LYS A 103 -10.85 -8.66 15.89
C LYS A 103 -9.59 -7.90 15.47
N GLY A 104 -9.58 -7.30 14.29
CA GLY A 104 -8.48 -6.44 13.82
C GLY A 104 -8.31 -5.16 14.63
N ALA A 105 -9.33 -4.72 15.40
CA ALA A 105 -9.20 -3.53 16.25
C ALA A 105 -8.12 -3.69 17.33
N GLU A 106 -7.76 -4.89 17.73
CA GLU A 106 -6.68 -5.15 18.70
C GLU A 106 -5.30 -4.75 18.19
N PHE A 107 -5.08 -4.70 16.86
CA PHE A 107 -3.79 -4.27 16.30
C PHE A 107 -3.49 -2.79 16.56
N ALA A 108 -4.53 -2.00 16.81
CA ALA A 108 -4.40 -0.59 17.17
C ALA A 108 -4.01 -0.33 18.63
N LEU A 109 -3.89 -1.36 19.47
CA LEU A 109 -3.59 -1.22 20.90
C LEU A 109 -2.09 -0.97 21.13
N ILE A 110 -1.79 -0.08 22.09
CA ILE A 110 -0.43 0.05 22.63
C ILE A 110 0.02 -1.27 23.26
N ASN A 111 1.33 -1.49 23.30
CA ASN A 111 1.89 -2.78 23.71
C ASN A 111 1.44 -3.24 25.12
N ALA A 112 1.40 -2.33 26.08
CA ALA A 112 1.01 -2.67 27.46
C ALA A 112 -0.42 -3.24 27.53
N VAL A 113 -1.36 -2.65 26.78
CA VAL A 113 -2.76 -3.09 26.75
C VAL A 113 -2.92 -4.37 25.93
N TYR A 114 -2.20 -4.48 24.81
CA TYR A 114 -2.19 -5.70 24.00
C TYR A 114 -1.70 -6.90 24.82
N LYS A 115 -0.56 -6.77 25.52
CA LYS A 115 0.00 -7.81 26.40
C LYS A 115 -0.99 -8.29 27.45
N ALA A 116 -1.65 -7.36 28.14
CA ALA A 116 -2.62 -7.68 29.18
C ALA A 116 -3.82 -8.50 28.67
N ARG A 117 -4.09 -8.45 27.37
CA ARG A 117 -5.21 -9.11 26.70
C ARG A 117 -4.82 -10.38 25.96
N ASN A 118 -3.54 -10.60 25.74
CA ASN A 118 -2.99 -11.61 24.84
C ASN A 118 -1.88 -12.42 25.52
N ASP A 119 -2.15 -12.93 26.72
CA ASP A 119 -1.29 -13.86 27.47
C ASP A 119 0.18 -13.39 27.60
N GLY A 120 0.40 -12.08 27.67
CA GLY A 120 1.72 -11.47 27.81
C GLY A 120 2.50 -11.28 26.51
N HIS A 121 1.93 -11.63 25.36
CA HIS A 121 2.55 -11.42 24.06
C HIS A 121 2.58 -9.94 23.65
N ASP A 122 3.70 -9.50 23.07
CA ASP A 122 3.82 -8.18 22.46
C ASP A 122 2.92 -8.04 21.22
N ASN A 123 2.44 -6.82 20.96
CA ASN A 123 1.73 -6.53 19.69
C ASN A 123 2.75 -6.53 18.53
N PRO A 124 2.77 -7.55 17.67
CA PRO A 124 3.77 -7.70 16.63
C PRO A 124 3.61 -6.68 15.50
N ASN A 125 2.46 -5.99 15.44
CA ASN A 125 2.12 -5.10 14.33
C ASN A 125 2.63 -3.65 14.52
N ILE A 126 3.05 -3.26 15.73
CA ILE A 126 3.40 -1.86 16.06
C ILE A 126 4.47 -1.31 15.15
N ALA A 127 5.58 -2.02 14.98
CA ALA A 127 6.70 -1.54 14.19
C ALA A 127 6.31 -1.30 12.71
N LEU A 128 5.51 -2.21 12.14
CA LEU A 128 5.02 -2.09 10.79
C LEU A 128 4.02 -0.93 10.64
N ILE A 129 3.05 -0.81 11.56
CA ILE A 129 2.09 0.32 11.58
C ILE A 129 2.84 1.64 11.61
N GLN A 130 3.82 1.81 12.51
CA GLN A 130 4.62 3.04 12.62
C GLN A 130 5.43 3.34 11.35
N SER A 131 5.99 2.32 10.72
CA SER A 131 6.71 2.48 9.45
C SER A 131 5.77 2.91 8.32
N MET A 132 4.59 2.33 8.24
CA MET A 132 3.56 2.71 7.27
C MET A 132 3.02 4.13 7.53
N GLN A 133 2.83 4.54 8.79
CA GLN A 133 2.46 5.91 9.16
C GLN A 133 3.50 6.92 8.67
N LYS A 134 4.79 6.64 8.89
CA LYS A 134 5.90 7.48 8.38
C LYS A 134 5.90 7.58 6.85
N ALA A 135 5.47 6.53 6.16
CA ALA A 135 5.31 6.52 4.71
C ALA A 135 4.06 7.27 4.23
N GLY A 136 3.17 7.71 5.13
CA GLY A 136 1.96 8.47 4.79
C GLY A 136 0.66 7.66 4.73
N VAL A 137 0.66 6.42 5.22
CA VAL A 137 -0.57 5.62 5.36
C VAL A 137 -1.39 6.12 6.55
N ASP A 138 -2.67 6.39 6.33
CA ASP A 138 -3.64 6.81 7.35
C ASP A 138 -4.23 5.58 8.06
N PHE A 139 -4.19 5.57 9.38
CA PHE A 139 -4.71 4.47 10.19
C PHE A 139 -5.93 4.89 11.01
N ARG A 140 -6.97 4.07 10.93
CA ARG A 140 -8.24 4.25 11.62
C ARG A 140 -8.61 3.01 12.41
N VAL A 141 -9.29 3.18 13.54
CA VAL A 141 -9.88 2.08 14.30
C VAL A 141 -11.34 2.36 14.58
N CYS A 142 -12.16 1.34 14.50
CA CYS A 142 -13.59 1.38 14.78
C CYS A 142 -13.85 1.64 16.27
N GLY A 143 -14.50 2.76 16.60
CA GLY A 143 -14.89 3.09 17.99
C GLY A 143 -15.81 2.06 18.61
N GLN A 144 -16.69 1.40 17.84
CA GLN A 144 -17.50 0.29 18.34
C GLN A 144 -16.63 -0.90 18.78
N GLY A 145 -15.52 -1.14 18.07
CA GLY A 145 -14.53 -2.15 18.47
C GLY A 145 -13.79 -1.75 19.76
N VAL A 146 -13.40 -0.48 19.88
CA VAL A 146 -12.76 0.07 21.09
C VAL A 146 -13.69 -0.07 22.30
N LEU A 147 -14.95 0.31 22.15
CA LEU A 147 -15.98 0.14 23.21
C LEU A 147 -16.20 -1.33 23.58
N ALA A 148 -16.28 -2.22 22.60
CA ALA A 148 -16.44 -3.66 22.84
C ALA A 148 -15.23 -4.27 23.59
N MET A 149 -14.03 -3.76 23.35
CA MET A 149 -12.82 -4.13 24.08
C MET A 149 -12.79 -3.55 25.51
N LYS A 150 -13.64 -2.60 25.84
CA LYS A 150 -13.67 -1.87 27.12
C LYS A 150 -12.33 -1.20 27.45
N VAL A 151 -11.72 -0.58 26.46
CA VAL A 151 -10.46 0.16 26.61
C VAL A 151 -10.68 1.64 26.34
N GLU A 152 -9.86 2.48 26.99
CA GLU A 152 -9.87 3.92 26.81
C GLU A 152 -9.16 4.31 25.51
N GLN A 153 -9.42 5.52 25.01
CA GLN A 153 -8.75 6.06 23.81
C GLN A 153 -7.23 6.14 23.97
N SER A 154 -6.74 6.34 25.20
CA SER A 154 -5.30 6.34 25.53
C SER A 154 -4.62 5.00 25.32
N ALA A 155 -5.40 3.91 25.20
CA ALA A 155 -4.90 2.58 24.87
C ALA A 155 -4.62 2.40 23.36
N ILE A 156 -5.00 3.36 22.52
CA ILE A 156 -4.81 3.29 21.07
C ILE A 156 -3.43 3.87 20.70
N LEU A 157 -2.77 3.23 19.75
CA LEU A 157 -1.47 3.66 19.22
C LEU A 157 -1.50 5.11 18.74
N PRO A 158 -0.47 5.91 19.05
CA PRO A 158 -0.34 7.25 18.50
C PRO A 158 -0.45 7.27 16.97
N GLY A 159 -1.19 8.27 16.46
CA GLY A 159 -1.42 8.41 15.01
C GLY A 159 -2.50 7.48 14.42
N VAL A 160 -3.08 6.57 15.21
CA VAL A 160 -4.30 5.84 14.83
C VAL A 160 -5.52 6.63 15.31
N GLN A 161 -6.41 7.02 14.40
CA GLN A 161 -7.59 7.80 14.73
C GLN A 161 -8.77 6.87 15.06
N VAL A 162 -9.50 7.19 16.13
CA VAL A 162 -10.71 6.45 16.51
C VAL A 162 -11.91 7.07 15.79
N ASP A 163 -12.52 6.33 14.88
CA ASP A 163 -13.74 6.74 14.16
C ASP A 163 -14.98 6.14 14.80
N LEU A 164 -16.15 6.77 14.63
CA LEU A 164 -17.40 6.32 15.22
C LEU A 164 -17.68 4.83 14.94
N TRP A 165 -17.56 4.44 13.67
CA TRP A 165 -17.90 3.08 13.21
C TRP A 165 -17.22 2.79 11.86
N ALA A 166 -16.56 1.65 11.73
CA ALA A 166 -15.84 1.26 10.52
C ALA A 166 -16.71 1.33 9.24
N MET A 167 -17.99 0.96 9.33
CA MET A 167 -18.89 1.04 8.18
C MET A 167 -19.03 2.49 7.69
N VAL A 168 -19.23 3.46 8.60
CA VAL A 168 -19.31 4.88 8.24
C VAL A 168 -17.99 5.35 7.62
N THR A 169 -16.87 5.00 8.24
CA THR A 169 -15.53 5.35 7.74
C THR A 169 -15.32 4.82 6.32
N LEU A 170 -15.53 3.52 6.10
CA LEU A 170 -15.32 2.87 4.81
C LEU A 170 -16.24 3.44 3.72
N MET A 171 -17.52 3.69 4.06
CA MET A 171 -18.47 4.31 3.12
C MET A 171 -18.06 5.74 2.77
N ASN A 172 -17.65 6.54 3.76
CA ASN A 172 -17.20 7.91 3.53
C ASN A 172 -15.96 7.94 2.62
N PHE A 173 -15.00 7.04 2.81
CA PHE A 173 -13.84 6.94 1.92
C PHE A 173 -14.25 6.49 0.51
N SER A 174 -15.15 5.51 0.39
CA SER A 174 -15.68 5.10 -0.93
C SER A 174 -16.34 6.27 -1.66
N MET A 175 -17.14 7.09 -0.98
CA MET A 175 -17.77 8.29 -1.57
C MET A 175 -16.75 9.38 -1.93
N LYS A 176 -15.56 9.38 -1.31
CA LYS A 176 -14.42 10.24 -1.68
C LYS A 176 -13.57 9.67 -2.82
N GLY A 177 -14.03 8.59 -3.45
CA GLY A 177 -13.37 7.94 -4.58
C GLY A 177 -12.26 6.95 -4.19
N TYR A 178 -12.26 6.42 -2.96
CA TYR A 178 -11.38 5.32 -2.57
C TYR A 178 -11.99 3.98 -2.95
N THR A 179 -11.18 3.11 -3.53
CA THR A 179 -11.56 1.71 -3.71
C THR A 179 -11.43 0.98 -2.39
N ARG A 180 -12.50 0.32 -1.94
CA ARG A 180 -12.45 -0.54 -0.75
C ARG A 180 -11.88 -1.90 -1.08
N VAL A 181 -10.91 -2.37 -0.28
CA VAL A 181 -10.31 -3.71 -0.37
C VAL A 181 -10.37 -4.38 0.99
N SER A 182 -11.03 -5.54 1.07
CA SER A 182 -11.05 -6.33 2.31
C SER A 182 -9.82 -7.24 2.37
N MET A 183 -9.12 -7.19 3.51
CA MET A 183 -7.92 -7.98 3.76
C MET A 183 -8.19 -9.18 4.68
N GLY A 184 -9.46 -9.56 4.80
CA GLY A 184 -9.85 -10.74 5.54
C GLY A 184 -10.79 -10.49 6.70
#